data_eeb4a11bd1974fff1288de537d14d0d2
#
_entry.id   eeb4a11bd1974fff1288de537d14d0d2
#
_cell.length_a   1.000
_cell.length_b   1.000
_cell.length_c   1.000
_cell.angle_alpha   90.00
_cell.angle_beta   90.00
_cell.angle_gamma   90.00
#
_symmetry.space_group_name_H-M   'P 1'
#
loop_
_entity.id
_entity.type
_entity.pdbx_description
1 polymer ?
#
loop_
_entity_poly.entity_id
_entity_poly.type
_entity_poly.pdbx_seq_one_letter_code
_entity_poly.pdbx_strand_id
1 'polypeptide(L)'
;MSRNIDLSGIKSIRKRLQALKSISNDDIAMAIAEKGKDIAQSRYSGDVIVTAENLGGGKAKVIASGEKVAFYEYGYGVEGRDSGYQGKLPTEPLTFESAGNTHTTQGWEYYYPNSKTKRTVDGQQGWFYNKEFVTGQPAQAQMWKTANELENGKAIQAVKELMKERGVW
;
A
#
# COMPACT_ATOMS: atom_id res chain seq x y z
N MET A 1 4.88 -65.07 -0.48
CA MET A 1 5.05 -63.87 0.30
C MET A 1 4.29 -62.73 -0.39
N SER A 2 3.16 -62.31 0.16
CA SER A 2 2.39 -61.18 -0.37
C SER A 2 3.03 -59.87 0.14
N ARG A 3 3.54 -59.04 -0.76
CA ARG A 3 4.05 -57.71 -0.41
C ARG A 3 2.86 -56.75 -0.37
N ASN A 4 2.41 -56.38 0.83
CA ASN A 4 1.44 -55.31 1.01
C ASN A 4 2.10 -54.00 0.64
N ILE A 5 1.62 -53.34 -0.44
CA ILE A 5 2.06 -52.02 -0.82
C ILE A 5 1.25 -51.04 0.04
N ASP A 6 1.93 -50.25 0.87
CA ASP A 6 1.29 -49.18 1.62
C ASP A 6 0.93 -48.01 0.68
N LEU A 7 -0.36 -47.84 0.45
CA LEU A 7 -0.91 -46.75 -0.40
C LEU A 7 -1.30 -45.51 0.38
N SER A 8 -1.01 -45.42 1.67
CA SER A 8 -1.38 -44.27 2.53
C SER A 8 -0.75 -42.98 2.04
N GLY A 9 0.51 -43.04 1.63
CA GLY A 9 1.23 -41.89 1.03
C GLY A 9 0.59 -41.37 -0.26
N ILE A 10 0.08 -42.26 -1.10
CA ILE A 10 -0.58 -41.89 -2.37
C ILE A 10 -1.89 -41.14 -2.11
N LYS A 11 -2.66 -41.56 -1.11
CA LYS A 11 -3.90 -40.88 -0.72
C LYS A 11 -3.62 -39.44 -0.24
N SER A 12 -2.56 -39.26 0.56
CA SER A 12 -2.13 -37.94 1.03
C SER A 12 -1.71 -37.02 -0.12
N ILE A 13 -0.89 -37.52 -1.05
CA ILE A 13 -0.47 -36.80 -2.25
C ILE A 13 -1.67 -36.41 -3.10
N ARG A 14 -2.61 -37.33 -3.34
CA ARG A 14 -3.82 -37.04 -4.11
C ARG A 14 -4.67 -35.92 -3.47
N LYS A 15 -4.82 -35.94 -2.14
CA LYS A 15 -5.54 -34.90 -1.39
C LYS A 15 -4.87 -33.53 -1.57
N ARG A 16 -3.54 -33.44 -1.45
CA ARG A 16 -2.77 -32.21 -1.64
C ARG A 16 -2.86 -31.69 -3.07
N LEU A 17 -2.80 -32.57 -4.07
CA LEU A 17 -2.98 -32.18 -5.48
C LEU A 17 -4.39 -31.64 -5.75
N GLN A 18 -5.42 -32.20 -5.14
CA GLN A 18 -6.77 -31.67 -5.24
C GLN A 18 -6.89 -30.30 -4.58
N ALA A 19 -6.31 -30.12 -3.40
CA ALA A 19 -6.26 -28.82 -2.72
C ALA A 19 -5.53 -27.78 -3.55
N LEU A 20 -4.38 -28.11 -4.14
CA LEU A 20 -3.65 -27.20 -5.02
C LEU A 20 -4.47 -26.78 -6.25
N LYS A 21 -5.18 -27.73 -6.88
CA LYS A 21 -6.05 -27.45 -8.04
C LYS A 21 -7.24 -26.56 -7.70
N SER A 22 -7.65 -26.49 -6.43
CA SER A 22 -8.76 -25.63 -5.99
C SER A 22 -8.34 -24.17 -5.76
N ILE A 23 -7.05 -23.88 -5.73
CA ILE A 23 -6.55 -22.50 -5.57
C ILE A 23 -6.55 -21.83 -6.94
N SER A 24 -7.36 -20.79 -7.07
CA SER A 24 -7.41 -19.97 -8.29
C SER A 24 -6.32 -18.87 -8.27
N ASN A 25 -6.07 -18.27 -9.42
CA ASN A 25 -5.22 -17.09 -9.50
C ASN A 25 -5.80 -15.91 -8.69
N ASP A 26 -7.12 -15.81 -8.58
CA ASP A 26 -7.78 -14.79 -7.79
C ASP A 26 -7.55 -15.01 -6.28
N ASP A 27 -7.56 -16.26 -5.79
CA ASP A 27 -7.21 -16.57 -4.40
C ASP A 27 -5.77 -16.13 -4.09
N ILE A 28 -4.84 -16.38 -5.00
CA ILE A 28 -3.44 -15.99 -4.85
C ILE A 28 -3.31 -14.46 -4.84
N ALA A 29 -3.95 -13.78 -5.80
CA ALA A 29 -3.91 -12.32 -5.89
C ALA A 29 -4.50 -11.68 -4.63
N MET A 30 -5.63 -12.20 -4.14
CA MET A 30 -6.26 -11.71 -2.91
C MET A 30 -5.40 -11.98 -1.66
N ALA A 31 -4.78 -13.14 -1.53
CA ALA A 31 -3.89 -13.42 -0.40
C ALA A 31 -2.71 -12.42 -0.34
N ILE A 32 -2.14 -12.07 -1.50
CA ILE A 32 -1.09 -11.04 -1.59
C ILE A 32 -1.64 -9.66 -1.25
N ALA A 33 -2.83 -9.30 -1.76
CA ALA A 33 -3.45 -8.01 -1.50
C ALA A 33 -3.86 -7.84 -0.02
N GLU A 34 -4.40 -8.87 0.62
CA GLU A 34 -4.71 -8.84 2.05
C GLU A 34 -3.43 -8.66 2.89
N LYS A 35 -2.35 -9.34 2.54
CA LYS A 35 -1.05 -9.12 3.18
C LYS A 35 -0.56 -7.69 3.00
N GLY A 36 -0.70 -7.14 1.80
CA GLY A 36 -0.37 -5.74 1.51
C GLY A 36 -1.23 -4.75 2.29
N LYS A 37 -2.53 -5.02 2.40
CA LYS A 37 -3.47 -4.25 3.24
C LYS A 37 -3.00 -4.20 4.70
N ASP A 38 -2.68 -5.35 5.29
CA ASP A 38 -2.26 -5.42 6.69
C ASP A 38 -0.94 -4.66 6.93
N ILE A 39 0.03 -4.79 6.01
CA ILE A 39 1.28 -4.05 6.07
C ILE A 39 1.02 -2.55 5.95
N ALA A 40 0.24 -2.12 4.97
CA ALA A 40 -0.07 -0.71 4.76
C ALA A 40 -0.86 -0.13 5.95
N GLN A 41 -1.89 -0.81 6.42
CA GLN A 41 -2.70 -0.36 7.55
C GLN A 41 -1.86 -0.16 8.82
N SER A 42 -0.86 -1.01 9.06
CA SER A 42 0.05 -0.86 10.20
C SER A 42 0.94 0.39 10.14
N ARG A 43 1.09 0.99 8.97
CA ARG A 43 1.94 2.18 8.72
C ARG A 43 1.16 3.48 8.80
N TYR A 44 -0.13 3.42 8.56
CA TYR A 44 -1.00 4.59 8.67
C TYR A 44 -1.56 4.74 10.06
N SER A 45 -1.75 5.97 10.49
CA SER A 45 -2.41 6.34 11.74
C SER A 45 -3.66 7.17 11.46
N GLY A 46 -4.56 7.22 12.44
CA GLY A 46 -5.76 8.05 12.38
C GLY A 46 -6.88 7.45 11.52
N ASP A 47 -7.42 8.24 10.64
CA ASP A 47 -8.62 7.99 9.83
C ASP A 47 -8.33 7.32 8.47
N VAL A 48 -7.09 6.91 8.21
CA VAL A 48 -6.75 6.21 6.97
C VAL A 48 -7.21 4.76 7.03
N ILE A 49 -8.04 4.38 6.07
CA ILE A 49 -8.56 3.03 5.90
C ILE A 49 -7.87 2.39 4.69
N VAL A 50 -7.31 1.19 4.89
CA VAL A 50 -6.74 0.42 3.80
C VAL A 50 -7.62 -0.78 3.49
N THR A 51 -7.94 -0.97 2.22
CA THR A 51 -8.76 -2.08 1.72
C THR A 51 -8.02 -2.89 0.67
N ALA A 52 -8.40 -4.16 0.53
CA ALA A 52 -7.98 -5.01 -0.57
C ALA A 52 -9.21 -5.36 -1.42
N GLU A 53 -9.10 -5.30 -2.74
CA GLU A 53 -10.18 -5.59 -3.67
C GLU A 53 -9.74 -6.57 -4.75
N ASN A 54 -10.59 -7.58 -5.00
CA ASN A 54 -10.43 -8.50 -6.12
C ASN A 54 -10.92 -7.84 -7.41
N LEU A 55 -10.09 -7.85 -8.43
CA LEU A 55 -10.41 -7.32 -9.76
C LEU A 55 -10.74 -8.44 -10.76
N GLY A 56 -10.63 -9.71 -10.35
CA GLY A 56 -10.77 -10.87 -11.21
C GLY A 56 -9.57 -11.08 -12.13
N GLY A 57 -9.52 -12.27 -12.74
CA GLY A 57 -8.45 -12.62 -13.68
C GLY A 57 -7.05 -12.66 -13.06
N GLY A 58 -6.94 -13.06 -11.80
CA GLY A 58 -5.67 -13.11 -11.08
C GLY A 58 -5.12 -11.74 -10.69
N LYS A 59 -5.97 -10.73 -10.56
CA LYS A 59 -5.60 -9.37 -10.20
C LYS A 59 -6.33 -8.92 -8.93
N ALA A 60 -5.60 -8.22 -8.07
CA ALA A 60 -6.16 -7.55 -6.90
C ALA A 60 -5.45 -6.21 -6.70
N LYS A 61 -6.06 -5.30 -5.93
CA LYS A 61 -5.45 -4.02 -5.59
C LYS A 61 -5.57 -3.74 -4.10
N VAL A 62 -4.65 -2.93 -3.60
CA VAL A 62 -4.67 -2.36 -2.25
C VAL A 62 -4.92 -0.87 -2.38
N ILE A 63 -5.88 -0.35 -1.62
CA ILE A 63 -6.30 1.05 -1.67
C ILE A 63 -6.18 1.62 -0.27
N ALA A 64 -5.49 2.74 -0.13
CA ALA A 64 -5.54 3.57 1.07
C ALA A 64 -6.46 4.77 0.83
N SER A 65 -7.40 5.00 1.73
CA SER A 65 -8.40 6.07 1.64
C SER A 65 -8.42 6.89 2.92
N GLY A 66 -8.59 8.20 2.79
CA GLY A 66 -8.62 9.16 3.89
C GLY A 66 -8.10 10.53 3.44
N GLU A 67 -8.47 11.60 4.14
CA GLU A 67 -8.12 12.97 3.76
C GLU A 67 -6.60 13.22 3.67
N LYS A 68 -5.81 12.49 4.46
CA LYS A 68 -4.36 12.74 4.57
C LYS A 68 -3.48 11.75 3.79
N VAL A 69 -4.07 10.79 3.08
CA VAL A 69 -3.32 9.73 2.39
C VAL A 69 -2.27 10.28 1.43
N ALA A 70 -2.67 11.24 0.58
CA ALA A 70 -1.74 11.86 -0.37
C ALA A 70 -0.58 12.59 0.34
N PHE A 71 -0.85 13.25 1.48
CA PHE A 71 0.17 13.90 2.27
C PHE A 71 1.15 12.93 2.91
N TYR A 72 0.66 11.80 3.42
CA TYR A 72 1.52 10.73 3.95
C TYR A 72 2.35 10.08 2.84
N GLU A 73 1.76 9.86 1.68
CA GLU A 73 2.48 9.20 0.59
C GLU A 73 3.56 10.11 -0.01
N TYR A 74 3.19 11.32 -0.41
CA TYR A 74 4.05 12.20 -1.19
C TYR A 74 4.67 13.35 -0.38
N GLY A 75 4.23 13.55 0.85
CA GLY A 75 4.57 14.73 1.64
C GLY A 75 3.86 15.99 1.14
N TYR A 76 4.24 17.15 1.67
CA TYR A 76 3.78 18.46 1.21
C TYR A 76 4.76 19.57 1.62
N GLY A 77 4.65 20.73 0.95
CA GLY A 77 5.53 21.86 1.19
C GLY A 77 6.98 21.60 0.74
N VAL A 78 7.91 22.39 1.28
CA VAL A 78 9.33 22.28 0.94
C VAL A 78 9.90 20.94 1.39
N GLU A 79 9.54 20.50 2.58
CA GLU A 79 9.99 19.22 3.12
C GLU A 79 9.51 18.02 2.28
N GLY A 80 8.28 18.08 1.78
CA GLY A 80 7.78 17.07 0.86
C GLY A 80 8.60 17.02 -0.43
N ARG A 81 8.83 18.16 -1.05
CA ARG A 81 9.64 18.28 -2.26
C ARG A 81 11.05 17.72 -2.06
N ASP A 82 11.68 18.09 -0.96
CA ASP A 82 13.08 17.78 -0.69
C ASP A 82 13.28 16.40 -0.08
N SER A 83 12.19 15.69 0.29
CA SER A 83 12.23 14.37 0.92
C SER A 83 12.68 13.22 0.02
N GLY A 84 12.73 13.44 -1.32
CA GLY A 84 13.23 12.44 -2.24
C GLY A 84 12.32 11.21 -2.35
N TYR A 85 11.02 11.42 -2.62
CA TYR A 85 10.09 10.29 -2.87
C TYR A 85 10.64 9.32 -3.92
N GLN A 86 10.80 8.06 -3.57
CA GLN A 86 11.46 7.05 -4.39
C GLN A 86 10.49 6.28 -5.30
N GLY A 87 9.20 6.40 -5.07
CA GLY A 87 8.17 5.80 -5.90
C GLY A 87 7.94 6.57 -7.20
N LYS A 88 7.14 5.98 -8.08
CA LYS A 88 6.68 6.68 -9.29
C LYS A 88 5.64 7.72 -8.91
N LEU A 89 5.91 8.98 -9.24
CA LEU A 89 4.94 10.05 -9.06
C LEU A 89 3.77 9.89 -10.03
N PRO A 90 2.56 10.29 -9.60
CA PRO A 90 1.45 10.41 -10.52
C PRO A 90 1.79 11.34 -11.69
N THR A 91 1.46 10.92 -12.89
CA THR A 91 1.61 11.75 -14.10
C THR A 91 0.47 12.76 -14.24
N GLU A 92 -0.67 12.44 -13.63
CA GLU A 92 -1.85 13.30 -13.61
C GLU A 92 -1.97 14.00 -12.25
N PRO A 93 -2.51 15.21 -12.20
CA PRO A 93 -2.79 15.89 -10.94
C PRO A 93 -3.68 15.03 -10.04
N LEU A 94 -3.28 14.85 -8.79
CA LEU A 94 -4.14 14.25 -7.80
C LEU A 94 -5.09 15.30 -7.26
N THR A 95 -6.37 15.01 -7.32
CA THR A 95 -7.40 15.81 -6.67
C THR A 95 -7.84 15.12 -5.39
N PHE A 96 -7.87 15.82 -4.28
CA PHE A 96 -8.30 15.31 -2.99
C PHE A 96 -9.03 16.37 -2.18
N GLU A 97 -9.88 15.91 -1.29
CA GLU A 97 -10.62 16.79 -0.38
C GLU A 97 -9.91 16.87 0.97
N SER A 98 -9.78 18.06 1.50
CA SER A 98 -9.28 18.29 2.85
C SER A 98 -9.88 19.56 3.45
N ALA A 99 -10.35 19.49 4.68
CA ALA A 99 -10.97 20.62 5.41
C ALA A 99 -12.07 21.32 4.61
N GLY A 100 -12.89 20.56 3.87
CA GLY A 100 -14.00 21.08 3.06
C GLY A 100 -13.59 21.82 1.77
N ASN A 101 -12.34 21.66 1.35
CA ASN A 101 -11.82 22.25 0.12
C ASN A 101 -11.26 21.16 -0.80
N THR A 102 -11.49 21.31 -2.10
CA THR A 102 -10.87 20.50 -3.13
C THR A 102 -9.45 21.01 -3.40
N HIS A 103 -8.49 20.12 -3.34
CA HIS A 103 -7.08 20.38 -3.61
C HIS A 103 -6.63 19.60 -4.83
N THR A 104 -5.79 20.21 -5.66
CA THR A 104 -5.19 19.55 -6.81
C THR A 104 -3.67 19.71 -6.73
N THR A 105 -2.95 18.59 -6.84
CA THR A 105 -1.50 18.63 -6.95
C THR A 105 -1.11 18.58 -8.43
N GLN A 106 -0.22 19.46 -8.87
CA GLN A 106 0.46 19.34 -10.16
C GLN A 106 1.89 18.88 -9.90
N GLY A 107 2.12 17.58 -10.00
CA GLY A 107 3.43 16.99 -9.71
C GLY A 107 3.88 17.29 -8.28
N TRP A 108 5.14 17.73 -8.10
CA TRP A 108 5.70 18.14 -6.82
C TRP A 108 5.41 19.60 -6.45
N GLU A 109 4.63 20.31 -7.26
CA GLU A 109 4.18 21.66 -6.88
C GLU A 109 3.15 21.55 -5.78
N TYR A 110 3.69 21.56 -4.59
CA TYR A 110 2.98 21.42 -3.35
C TYR A 110 2.04 22.54 -3.12
N TYR A 111 0.91 22.10 -2.66
CA TYR A 111 -0.12 22.89 -2.09
C TYR A 111 0.42 23.85 -1.05
N TYR A 112 0.59 25.08 -1.50
CA TYR A 112 0.45 26.24 -0.65
C TYR A 112 -1.04 26.60 -0.67
N PRO A 113 -1.73 26.62 0.48
CA PRO A 113 -3.13 27.06 0.51
C PRO A 113 -3.25 28.33 -0.30
N ASN A 114 -4.15 28.40 -1.27
CA ASN A 114 -4.29 29.50 -2.23
C ASN A 114 -4.41 30.91 -1.60
N SER A 115 -4.68 30.98 -0.30
CA SER A 115 -4.79 32.21 0.48
C SER A 115 -3.51 32.63 1.21
N LYS A 116 -2.41 31.84 1.11
CA LYS A 116 -1.25 32.10 1.98
C LYS A 116 -0.01 32.41 1.18
N THR A 117 0.49 33.60 1.41
CA THR A 117 1.72 34.10 0.83
C THR A 117 2.88 33.23 1.36
N LYS A 118 3.65 32.66 0.44
CA LYS A 118 4.94 32.05 0.72
C LYS A 118 5.83 33.00 1.50
N ARG A 119 6.40 32.56 2.59
CA ARG A 119 7.29 33.35 3.45
C ARG A 119 8.62 32.66 3.59
N THR A 120 9.66 33.41 3.86
CA THR A 120 10.97 32.90 4.25
C THR A 120 11.24 33.38 5.67
N VAL A 121 11.45 32.42 6.59
CA VAL A 121 11.81 32.69 7.98
C VAL A 121 13.10 31.93 8.26
N ASP A 122 14.14 32.61 8.73
CA ASP A 122 15.46 32.03 9.03
C ASP A 122 16.04 31.19 7.87
N GLY A 123 15.83 31.66 6.63
CA GLY A 123 16.29 30.97 5.42
C GLY A 123 15.40 29.81 4.95
N GLN A 124 14.39 29.41 5.72
CA GLN A 124 13.45 28.35 5.38
C GLN A 124 12.20 28.92 4.69
N GLN A 125 11.80 28.29 3.59
CA GLN A 125 10.56 28.61 2.91
C GLN A 125 9.40 27.85 3.54
N GLY A 126 8.28 28.53 3.76
CA GLY A 126 7.08 27.95 4.35
C GLY A 126 5.92 28.94 4.33
N TRP A 127 4.96 28.74 5.20
CA TRP A 127 3.80 29.63 5.41
C TRP A 127 3.37 29.61 6.88
N PHE A 128 2.54 30.57 7.25
CA PHE A 128 1.94 30.59 8.59
C PHE A 128 0.58 29.89 8.56
N TYR A 129 0.40 28.91 9.45
CA TYR A 129 -0.87 28.26 9.72
C TYR A 129 -1.19 28.42 11.22
N ASN A 130 -2.36 28.99 11.55
CA ASN A 130 -2.74 29.27 12.94
C ASN A 130 -1.63 29.97 13.76
N LYS A 131 -0.95 30.94 13.15
CA LYS A 131 0.18 31.69 13.72
C LYS A 131 1.50 30.92 13.88
N GLU A 132 1.53 29.64 13.53
CA GLU A 132 2.75 28.83 13.51
C GLU A 132 3.35 28.81 12.10
N PHE A 133 4.67 28.88 12.02
CA PHE A 133 5.39 28.76 10.75
C PHE A 133 5.51 27.28 10.40
N VAL A 134 5.09 26.92 9.19
CA VAL A 134 5.03 25.55 8.70
C VAL A 134 5.84 25.43 7.41
N THR A 135 6.74 24.47 7.34
CA THR A 135 7.59 24.18 6.19
C THR A 135 7.05 23.06 5.32
N GLY A 136 6.18 22.23 5.88
CA GLY A 136 5.58 21.08 5.22
C GLY A 136 5.77 19.78 6.00
N GLN A 137 5.69 18.67 5.29
CA GLN A 137 5.91 17.33 5.81
C GLN A 137 6.64 16.49 4.77
N PRO A 138 7.69 15.74 5.14
CA PRO A 138 8.36 14.84 4.23
C PRO A 138 7.46 13.71 3.76
N ALA A 139 7.72 13.19 2.56
CA ALA A 139 7.05 12.00 2.05
C ALA A 139 7.36 10.80 2.96
N GLN A 140 6.33 10.12 3.42
CA GLN A 140 6.48 8.89 4.20
C GLN A 140 6.49 7.64 3.31
N ALA A 141 5.94 7.76 2.10
CA ALA A 141 5.95 6.72 1.06
C ALA A 141 5.40 5.37 1.55
N GLN A 142 4.28 5.37 2.26
CA GLN A 142 3.77 4.19 2.95
C GLN A 142 3.33 3.08 1.99
N MET A 143 2.63 3.43 0.90
CA MET A 143 2.22 2.47 -0.12
C MET A 143 3.40 1.96 -0.93
N TRP A 144 4.35 2.83 -1.27
CA TRP A 144 5.58 2.43 -1.95
C TRP A 144 6.41 1.45 -1.10
N LYS A 145 6.58 1.73 0.20
CA LYS A 145 7.26 0.83 1.13
C LYS A 145 6.53 -0.51 1.26
N THR A 146 5.21 -0.49 1.24
CA THR A 146 4.39 -1.71 1.27
C THR A 146 4.62 -2.55 0.01
N ALA A 147 4.61 -1.93 -1.17
CA ALA A 147 4.91 -2.61 -2.43
C ALA A 147 6.30 -3.27 -2.40
N ASN A 148 7.31 -2.54 -1.94
CA ASN A 148 8.66 -3.09 -1.80
C ASN A 148 8.74 -4.27 -0.83
N GLU A 149 8.02 -4.25 0.28
CA GLU A 149 7.99 -5.41 1.18
C GLU A 149 7.33 -6.63 0.54
N LEU A 150 6.26 -6.42 -0.21
CA LEU A 150 5.62 -7.51 -0.96
C LEU A 150 6.61 -8.12 -1.98
N GLU A 151 7.29 -7.29 -2.76
CA GLU A 151 8.31 -7.72 -3.73
C GLU A 151 9.48 -8.44 -3.04
N ASN A 152 9.91 -7.97 -1.88
CA ASN A 152 11.00 -8.54 -1.09
C ASN A 152 10.60 -9.76 -0.24
N GLY A 153 9.56 -10.49 -0.63
CA GLY A 153 9.24 -11.80 -0.13
C GLY A 153 7.95 -11.93 0.67
N LYS A 154 7.30 -10.82 1.07
CA LYS A 154 6.01 -10.88 1.78
C LYS A 154 4.88 -11.46 0.90
N ALA A 155 4.93 -11.23 -0.41
CA ALA A 155 4.00 -11.87 -1.35
C ALA A 155 4.17 -13.40 -1.36
N ILE A 156 5.41 -13.89 -1.39
CA ILE A 156 5.69 -15.34 -1.31
C ILE A 156 5.21 -15.92 0.03
N GLN A 157 5.41 -15.18 1.12
CA GLN A 157 4.92 -15.57 2.44
C GLN A 157 3.39 -15.72 2.44
N ALA A 158 2.65 -14.75 1.89
CA ALA A 158 1.19 -14.80 1.80
C ALA A 158 0.69 -16.02 1.02
N VAL A 159 1.35 -16.35 -0.10
CA VAL A 159 1.01 -17.53 -0.89
C VAL A 159 1.28 -18.83 -0.12
N LYS A 160 2.38 -18.92 0.63
CA LYS A 160 2.68 -20.07 1.48
C LYS A 160 1.64 -20.23 2.59
N GLU A 161 1.20 -19.14 3.21
CA GLU A 161 0.15 -19.14 4.24
C GLU A 161 -1.16 -19.66 3.63
N LEU A 162 -1.59 -19.14 2.49
CA LEU A 162 -2.76 -19.63 1.75
C LEU A 162 -2.68 -21.14 1.45
N MET A 163 -1.54 -21.60 0.93
CA MET A 163 -1.34 -23.03 0.62
C MET A 163 -1.44 -23.92 1.86
N LYS A 164 -0.92 -23.44 3.00
CA LYS A 164 -1.01 -24.13 4.28
C LYS A 164 -2.46 -24.22 4.76
N GLU A 165 -3.20 -23.11 4.71
CA GLU A 165 -4.62 -23.05 5.07
C GLU A 165 -5.48 -24.01 4.22
N ARG A 166 -5.16 -24.13 2.93
CA ARG A 166 -5.85 -25.04 2.00
C ARG A 166 -5.39 -26.49 2.10
N GLY A 167 -4.43 -26.82 2.98
CA GLY A 167 -3.94 -28.19 3.21
C GLY A 167 -3.07 -28.73 2.09
N VAL A 168 -2.37 -27.87 1.37
CA VAL A 168 -1.38 -28.26 0.34
C VAL A 168 -0.05 -28.67 0.98
N TRP A 169 0.28 -28.11 2.13
CA TRP A 169 1.52 -28.33 2.91
C TRP A 169 1.23 -29.12 4.18
#